data_420a1d88e7aa852f484b80848802d16d
#
_entry.id   420a1d88e7aa852f484b80848802d16d
#
_cell.length_a   1.000
_cell.length_b   1.000
_cell.length_c   1.000
_cell.angle_alpha   90.00
_cell.angle_beta   90.00
_cell.angle_gamma   90.00
#
_symmetry.space_group_name_H-M   'P 1'
#
loop_
_entity.id
_entity.type
_entity.pdbx_description
1 polymer ?
#
loop_
_entity_poly.entity_id
_entity_poly.type
_entity_poly.pdbx_seq_one_letter_code
_entity_poly.pdbx_strand_id
1 'polypeptide(L)'
;MTASVHPDFSRYHARLPAFPDAPHEQRGRGELQIRYEDVSQDGRLGVRPTTHAIGAALWRDVLERHPLAPTLIGQGIVPILTRLVVATGGGPIGVRAHLHARGAFELVEAIDDAGKVRFRADLWADLTGTAGRTFGPPPTHGGQPIAVGAMWAEHVLTRPFAPPDERTVDRLPDGFAASRRVRFSPPPEAAALPPDARWLDEAWETDPAPIVFGLGHTDSNQHVNSLVYPLLLEDAALRRLHALGIPTQLFVARMEMAYRKPSFAGDVIALRVRVYARPHPIDGGEITGVVGIFGTPAELDAGRGRAFGSVELEP
;
A
#
# COMPACT_ATOMS: atom_id res chain seq x y z
N MET A 1 -26.87 26.99 -7.70
CA MET A 1 -26.25 25.65 -7.84
C MET A 1 -24.74 25.87 -7.79
N THR A 2 -24.10 25.70 -6.64
CA THR A 2 -22.64 25.73 -6.51
C THR A 2 -22.10 24.50 -7.20
N ALA A 3 -21.22 24.68 -8.22
CA ALA A 3 -20.52 23.58 -8.85
C ALA A 3 -19.84 22.75 -7.73
N SER A 4 -20.14 21.46 -7.68
CA SER A 4 -19.46 20.53 -6.77
C SER A 4 -17.99 20.49 -7.17
N VAL A 5 -17.12 21.14 -6.39
CA VAL A 5 -15.69 21.07 -6.58
C VAL A 5 -15.29 19.63 -6.24
N HIS A 6 -14.99 18.85 -7.26
CA HIS A 6 -14.44 17.51 -7.06
C HIS A 6 -12.98 17.65 -6.61
N PRO A 7 -12.56 16.95 -5.53
CA PRO A 7 -11.17 16.96 -5.10
C PRO A 7 -10.23 16.48 -6.22
N ASP A 8 -9.10 17.16 -6.38
CA ASP A 8 -8.08 16.76 -7.35
C ASP A 8 -7.21 15.62 -6.80
N PHE A 9 -7.26 14.48 -7.45
CA PHE A 9 -6.46 13.29 -7.14
C PHE A 9 -5.24 13.12 -8.03
N SER A 10 -4.95 14.05 -8.95
CA SER A 10 -3.89 13.90 -9.96
C SER A 10 -2.54 13.57 -9.36
N ARG A 11 -2.14 14.25 -8.26
CA ARG A 11 -0.86 14.00 -7.57
C ARG A 11 -0.73 12.59 -7.00
N TYR A 12 -1.84 11.97 -6.59
CA TYR A 12 -1.86 10.60 -6.06
C TYR A 12 -1.91 9.59 -7.19
N HIS A 13 -2.77 9.78 -8.17
CA HIS A 13 -2.92 8.88 -9.30
C HIS A 13 -1.67 8.81 -10.19
N ALA A 14 -0.86 9.86 -10.24
CA ALA A 14 0.45 9.84 -10.91
C ALA A 14 1.44 8.83 -10.28
N ARG A 15 1.17 8.35 -9.06
CA ARG A 15 2.04 7.46 -8.28
C ARG A 15 1.47 6.05 -8.10
N LEU A 16 0.31 5.77 -8.68
CA LEU A 16 -0.44 4.52 -8.58
C LEU A 16 -0.78 4.01 -9.98
N PRO A 17 -1.08 2.70 -10.13
CA PRO A 17 -1.78 2.22 -11.32
C PRO A 17 -3.08 3.00 -11.53
N ALA A 18 -3.41 3.28 -12.80
CA ALA A 18 -4.57 4.09 -13.14
C ALA A 18 -5.86 3.54 -12.51
N PHE A 19 -6.65 4.43 -11.89
CA PHE A 19 -7.94 4.07 -11.31
C PHE A 19 -8.87 3.59 -12.44
N PRO A 20 -9.49 2.39 -12.32
CA PRO A 20 -10.22 1.78 -13.43
C PRO A 20 -11.57 2.43 -13.67
N ASP A 21 -12.04 2.37 -14.92
CA ASP A 21 -13.44 2.60 -15.26
C ASP A 21 -14.26 1.31 -15.11
N ALA A 22 -14.29 0.80 -13.87
CA ALA A 22 -14.97 -0.45 -13.54
C ALA A 22 -16.51 -0.31 -13.62
N PRO A 23 -17.26 -1.40 -13.89
CA PRO A 23 -18.72 -1.42 -13.80
C PRO A 23 -19.25 -1.00 -12.43
N HIS A 24 -20.52 -0.58 -12.37
CA HIS A 24 -21.13 -0.09 -11.12
C HIS A 24 -21.07 -1.12 -9.98
N GLU A 25 -21.28 -2.40 -10.27
CA GLU A 25 -21.23 -3.52 -9.31
C GLU A 25 -19.83 -3.79 -8.75
N GLN A 26 -18.78 -3.25 -9.37
CA GLN A 26 -17.40 -3.32 -8.93
C GLN A 26 -16.92 -2.03 -8.26
N ARG A 27 -17.81 -1.07 -8.02
CA ARG A 27 -17.51 0.21 -7.36
C ARG A 27 -18.20 0.28 -6.00
N GLY A 28 -17.56 0.95 -5.06
CA GLY A 28 -18.12 1.17 -3.73
C GLY A 28 -17.75 2.52 -3.16
N ARG A 29 -18.43 2.83 -2.07
CA ARG A 29 -18.20 4.05 -1.27
C ARG A 29 -18.30 3.69 0.20
N GLY A 30 -17.60 4.44 1.04
CA GLY A 30 -17.66 4.24 2.48
C GLY A 30 -17.12 5.44 3.23
N GLU A 31 -17.21 5.37 4.55
CA GLU A 31 -16.72 6.41 5.45
C GLU A 31 -15.76 5.82 6.47
N LEU A 32 -14.78 6.61 6.87
CA LEU A 32 -13.84 6.28 7.93
C LEU A 32 -13.83 7.40 8.97
N GLN A 33 -13.78 7.02 10.23
CA GLN A 33 -13.48 7.95 11.32
C GLN A 33 -11.96 8.07 11.46
N ILE A 34 -11.51 9.29 11.65
CA ILE A 34 -10.11 9.61 11.90
C ILE A 34 -9.86 9.61 13.41
N ARG A 35 -8.73 9.07 13.83
CA ARG A 35 -8.22 9.11 15.20
C ARG A 35 -7.02 10.06 15.28
N TYR A 36 -6.59 10.40 16.50
CA TYR A 36 -5.44 11.29 16.70
C TYR A 36 -4.15 10.74 16.09
N GLU A 37 -3.94 9.43 16.18
CA GLU A 37 -2.78 8.73 15.63
C GLU A 37 -2.80 8.54 14.11
N ASP A 38 -3.90 8.88 13.45
CA ASP A 38 -4.06 8.76 11.99
C ASP A 38 -3.55 10.02 11.25
N VAL A 39 -3.30 11.10 11.98
CA VAL A 39 -2.93 12.41 11.44
C VAL A 39 -1.61 12.85 12.03
N SER A 40 -0.67 13.25 11.18
CA SER A 40 0.64 13.78 11.58
C SER A 40 0.52 15.16 12.26
N GLN A 41 1.62 15.66 12.84
CA GLN A 41 1.65 16.94 13.56
C GLN A 41 1.23 18.14 12.69
N ASP A 42 1.47 18.11 11.41
CA ASP A 42 1.11 19.15 10.45
C ASP A 42 -0.34 18.98 9.90
N GLY A 43 -1.04 17.94 10.32
CA GLY A 43 -2.41 17.66 9.90
C GLY A 43 -2.54 16.81 8.64
N ARG A 44 -1.47 16.20 8.14
CA ARG A 44 -1.51 15.31 6.96
C ARG A 44 -1.94 13.90 7.33
N LEU A 45 -2.67 13.25 6.43
CA LEU A 45 -3.07 11.85 6.60
C LEU A 45 -1.86 10.92 6.40
N GLY A 46 -1.67 9.97 7.33
CA GLY A 46 -0.59 8.98 7.28
C GLY A 46 -0.90 7.76 6.38
N VAL A 47 0.08 6.87 6.24
CA VAL A 47 -0.03 5.62 5.46
C VAL A 47 -1.11 4.71 6.03
N ARG A 48 -1.07 4.44 7.34
CA ARG A 48 -1.96 3.48 8.00
C ARG A 48 -3.45 3.77 7.80
N PRO A 49 -3.97 4.99 8.08
CA PRO A 49 -5.40 5.29 7.86
C PRO A 49 -5.78 5.21 6.38
N THR A 50 -4.87 5.56 5.45
CA THR A 50 -5.12 5.45 4.01
C THR A 50 -5.38 4.00 3.61
N THR A 51 -4.70 3.02 4.23
CA THR A 51 -4.91 1.60 3.92
C THR A 51 -6.28 1.06 4.34
N HIS A 52 -6.97 1.72 5.27
CA HIS A 52 -8.32 1.32 5.69
C HIS A 52 -9.39 1.66 4.63
N ALA A 53 -9.05 2.46 3.61
CA ALA A 53 -10.00 2.89 2.57
C ALA A 53 -10.62 1.72 1.79
N ILE A 54 -9.83 0.67 1.47
CA ILE A 54 -10.35 -0.53 0.79
C ILE A 54 -11.37 -1.25 1.67
N GLY A 55 -11.11 -1.37 2.97
CA GLY A 55 -12.04 -1.96 3.92
C GLY A 55 -13.38 -1.23 3.96
N ALA A 56 -13.33 0.12 3.98
CA ALA A 56 -14.51 0.96 4.03
C ALA A 56 -15.29 0.98 2.72
N ALA A 57 -14.60 1.09 1.57
CA ALA A 57 -15.26 1.31 0.29
C ALA A 57 -15.64 0.02 -0.45
N LEU A 58 -14.89 -1.08 -0.26
CA LEU A 58 -15.02 -2.26 -1.10
C LEU A 58 -15.32 -3.54 -0.32
N TRP A 59 -14.61 -3.81 0.78
CA TRP A 59 -14.60 -5.15 1.36
C TRP A 59 -15.98 -5.58 1.84
N ARG A 60 -16.68 -4.74 2.59
CA ARG A 60 -17.99 -5.08 3.16
C ARG A 60 -19.15 -4.93 2.18
N ASP A 61 -19.16 -3.85 1.40
CA ASP A 61 -20.33 -3.49 0.62
C ASP A 61 -20.30 -3.99 -0.83
N VAL A 62 -19.12 -4.26 -1.37
CA VAL A 62 -18.97 -4.73 -2.74
C VAL A 62 -18.54 -6.19 -2.77
N LEU A 63 -17.34 -6.49 -2.24
CA LEU A 63 -16.75 -7.82 -2.38
C LEU A 63 -17.54 -8.91 -1.65
N GLU A 64 -18.11 -8.65 -0.48
CA GLU A 64 -18.93 -9.63 0.24
C GLU A 64 -20.27 -9.92 -0.47
N ARG A 65 -20.83 -8.94 -1.19
CA ARG A 65 -22.11 -9.08 -1.91
C ARG A 65 -21.94 -9.48 -3.36
N HIS A 66 -20.77 -9.27 -3.93
CA HIS A 66 -20.51 -9.60 -5.33
C HIS A 66 -20.48 -11.12 -5.51
N PRO A 67 -21.12 -11.69 -6.57
CA PRO A 67 -21.20 -13.13 -6.80
C PRO A 67 -19.85 -13.84 -6.86
N LEU A 68 -18.76 -13.11 -7.13
CA LEU A 68 -17.40 -13.61 -7.17
C LEU A 68 -16.97 -14.21 -5.81
N ALA A 69 -17.26 -13.53 -4.68
CA ALA A 69 -16.77 -13.96 -3.38
C ALA A 69 -17.27 -15.35 -2.97
N PRO A 70 -18.59 -15.66 -2.95
CA PRO A 70 -19.06 -17.01 -2.64
C PRO A 70 -18.59 -18.06 -3.66
N THR A 71 -18.41 -17.69 -4.92
CA THR A 71 -17.91 -18.60 -5.97
C THR A 71 -16.44 -18.97 -5.70
N LEU A 72 -15.58 -17.99 -5.36
CA LEU A 72 -14.18 -18.24 -5.00
C LEU A 72 -14.08 -19.11 -3.75
N ILE A 73 -14.83 -18.76 -2.69
CA ILE A 73 -14.84 -19.51 -1.42
C ILE A 73 -15.28 -20.96 -1.66
N GLY A 74 -16.34 -21.18 -2.45
CA GLY A 74 -16.84 -22.52 -2.80
C GLY A 74 -15.82 -23.39 -3.55
N GLN A 75 -14.83 -22.76 -4.21
CA GLN A 75 -13.72 -23.44 -4.90
C GLN A 75 -12.42 -23.47 -4.07
N GLY A 76 -12.45 -23.05 -2.81
CA GLY A 76 -11.26 -22.96 -1.96
C GLY A 76 -10.25 -21.91 -2.41
N ILE A 77 -10.68 -20.93 -3.20
CA ILE A 77 -9.84 -19.83 -3.71
C ILE A 77 -9.94 -18.65 -2.74
N VAL A 78 -8.78 -18.10 -2.37
CA VAL A 78 -8.66 -16.97 -1.47
C VAL A 78 -7.82 -15.88 -2.14
N PRO A 79 -8.26 -14.60 -2.12
CA PRO A 79 -7.44 -13.49 -2.53
C PRO A 79 -6.40 -13.17 -1.45
N ILE A 80 -5.12 -13.32 -1.76
CA ILE A 80 -4.01 -13.02 -0.83
C ILE A 80 -3.32 -11.74 -1.28
N LEU A 81 -3.21 -10.76 -0.38
CA LEU A 81 -2.48 -9.52 -0.62
C LEU A 81 -1.01 -9.82 -0.94
N THR A 82 -0.58 -9.45 -2.12
CA THR A 82 0.80 -9.64 -2.61
C THR A 82 1.53 -8.32 -2.84
N ARG A 83 0.79 -7.23 -3.08
CA ARG A 83 1.37 -5.89 -3.24
C ARG A 83 0.39 -4.82 -2.76
N LEU A 84 0.94 -3.78 -2.17
CA LEU A 84 0.21 -2.60 -1.69
C LEU A 84 0.99 -1.36 -2.09
N VAL A 85 0.34 -0.38 -2.71
CA VAL A 85 0.90 0.94 -2.98
C VAL A 85 -0.03 1.98 -2.39
N VAL A 86 0.52 2.91 -1.62
CA VAL A 86 -0.21 4.00 -0.97
C VAL A 86 0.45 5.31 -1.35
N ALA A 87 -0.34 6.28 -1.81
CA ALA A 87 0.07 7.66 -1.96
C ALA A 87 -0.71 8.50 -0.93
N THR A 88 0.00 9.27 -0.12
CA THR A 88 -0.56 9.93 1.07
C THR A 88 0.02 11.34 1.26
N GLY A 89 -0.18 11.95 2.42
CA GLY A 89 0.34 13.28 2.74
C GLY A 89 -0.61 14.42 2.42
N GLY A 90 -1.87 14.15 2.08
CA GLY A 90 -2.89 15.20 1.90
C GLY A 90 -3.38 15.77 3.21
N GLY A 91 -3.58 17.08 3.24
CA GLY A 91 -4.02 17.81 4.43
C GLY A 91 -3.81 19.32 4.27
N PRO A 92 -3.97 20.11 5.37
CA PRO A 92 -4.32 19.62 6.70
C PRO A 92 -5.78 19.24 6.86
N ILE A 93 -6.04 18.20 7.68
CA ILE A 93 -7.38 17.76 8.10
C ILE A 93 -7.47 17.69 9.62
N GLY A 94 -8.67 17.84 10.14
CA GLY A 94 -8.91 17.73 11.59
C GLY A 94 -9.41 16.34 11.97
N VAL A 95 -9.01 15.82 13.13
CA VAL A 95 -9.41 14.49 13.62
C VAL A 95 -10.91 14.33 13.90
N ARG A 96 -11.70 15.42 13.85
CA ARG A 96 -13.17 15.36 13.98
C ARG A 96 -13.87 15.14 12.63
N ALA A 97 -13.14 15.25 11.51
CA ALA A 97 -13.70 15.06 10.19
C ALA A 97 -13.77 13.55 9.87
N HIS A 98 -14.81 13.16 9.13
CA HIS A 98 -14.85 11.84 8.51
C HIS A 98 -14.12 11.89 7.16
N LEU A 99 -13.47 10.80 6.80
CA LEU A 99 -12.99 10.60 5.45
C LEU A 99 -14.03 9.85 4.65
N HIS A 100 -14.20 10.25 3.39
CA HIS A 100 -15.04 9.55 2.44
C HIS A 100 -14.14 8.78 1.49
N ALA A 101 -14.35 7.46 1.42
CA ALA A 101 -13.64 6.58 0.51
C ALA A 101 -14.53 6.27 -0.70
N ARG A 102 -13.94 6.27 -1.89
CA ARG A 102 -14.49 5.61 -3.08
C ARG A 102 -13.53 4.54 -3.53
N GLY A 103 -14.04 3.41 -3.99
CA GLY A 103 -13.20 2.30 -4.43
C GLY A 103 -13.73 1.64 -5.70
N ALA A 104 -12.85 0.89 -6.34
CA ALA A 104 -13.18 -0.01 -7.44
C ALA A 104 -12.29 -1.25 -7.38
N PHE A 105 -12.75 -2.37 -7.97
CA PHE A 105 -11.91 -3.53 -8.18
C PHE A 105 -12.02 -4.05 -9.59
N GLU A 106 -10.99 -4.77 -10.03
CA GLU A 106 -10.95 -5.50 -11.29
C GLU A 106 -10.36 -6.89 -11.10
N LEU A 107 -10.79 -7.84 -11.93
CA LEU A 107 -10.07 -9.10 -12.11
C LEU A 107 -9.05 -8.93 -13.23
N VAL A 108 -7.83 -9.34 -12.97
CA VAL A 108 -6.67 -9.12 -13.85
C VAL A 108 -5.96 -10.44 -14.12
N GLU A 109 -5.55 -10.66 -15.37
CA GLU A 109 -4.66 -11.75 -15.76
C GLU A 109 -3.21 -11.23 -15.75
N ALA A 110 -2.38 -11.76 -14.86
CA ALA A 110 -0.97 -11.41 -14.77
C ALA A 110 -0.10 -12.54 -15.34
N ILE A 111 0.85 -12.20 -16.22
CA ILE A 111 1.73 -13.16 -16.86
C ILE A 111 3.17 -12.86 -16.48
N ASP A 112 3.89 -13.85 -15.98
CA ASP A 112 5.32 -13.74 -15.71
C ASP A 112 6.18 -13.94 -16.97
N ASP A 113 7.48 -13.67 -16.86
CA ASP A 113 8.42 -13.74 -17.97
C ASP A 113 8.58 -15.17 -18.53
N ALA A 114 8.14 -16.20 -17.78
CA ALA A 114 8.08 -17.60 -18.22
C ALA A 114 6.73 -17.97 -18.88
N GLY A 115 5.81 -17.01 -19.03
CA GLY A 115 4.49 -17.24 -19.60
C GLY A 115 3.47 -17.85 -18.63
N LYS A 116 3.80 -17.98 -17.33
CA LYS A 116 2.87 -18.51 -16.34
C LYS A 116 1.79 -17.48 -16.00
N VAL A 117 0.56 -17.91 -16.15
CA VAL A 117 -0.63 -17.11 -15.82
C VAL A 117 -0.93 -17.17 -14.32
N ARG A 118 -1.35 -16.02 -13.77
CA ARG A 118 -1.93 -15.86 -12.43
C ARG A 118 -3.10 -14.93 -12.51
N PHE A 119 -4.19 -15.26 -11.86
CA PHE A 119 -5.31 -14.34 -11.70
C PHE A 119 -5.22 -13.61 -10.38
N ARG A 120 -5.63 -12.35 -10.39
CA ARG A 120 -5.64 -11.49 -9.21
C ARG A 120 -6.83 -10.54 -9.22
N ALA A 121 -7.21 -10.06 -8.05
CA ALA A 121 -8.08 -8.92 -7.87
C ALA A 121 -7.21 -7.70 -7.54
N ASP A 122 -7.27 -6.69 -8.40
CA ASP A 122 -6.68 -5.38 -8.16
C ASP A 122 -7.75 -4.48 -7.55
N LEU A 123 -7.44 -3.82 -6.44
CA LEU A 123 -8.35 -2.97 -5.70
C LEU A 123 -7.78 -1.56 -5.61
N TRP A 124 -8.60 -0.54 -5.85
CA TRP A 124 -8.25 0.88 -5.70
C TRP A 124 -9.15 1.55 -4.69
N ALA A 125 -8.62 2.52 -3.98
CA ALA A 125 -9.42 3.43 -3.20
C ALA A 125 -8.81 4.83 -3.18
N ASP A 126 -9.68 5.84 -3.27
CA ASP A 126 -9.38 7.26 -3.11
C ASP A 126 -10.02 7.77 -1.82
N LEU A 127 -9.35 8.66 -1.12
CA LEU A 127 -9.83 9.28 0.11
C LEU A 127 -10.01 10.78 -0.04
N THR A 128 -11.20 11.26 0.30
CA THR A 128 -11.53 12.67 0.43
C THR A 128 -11.72 13.01 1.90
N GLY A 129 -11.08 14.08 2.35
CA GLY A 129 -11.27 14.67 3.66
C GLY A 129 -11.84 16.09 3.55
N THR A 130 -12.05 16.72 4.70
CA THR A 130 -12.41 18.14 4.78
C THR A 130 -11.21 18.93 5.30
N ALA A 131 -10.79 19.95 4.56
CA ALA A 131 -9.70 20.83 4.97
C ALA A 131 -9.97 21.44 6.34
N GLY A 132 -9.04 21.30 7.27
CA GLY A 132 -9.20 21.73 8.64
C GLY A 132 -7.96 21.47 9.48
N ARG A 133 -8.00 21.82 10.74
CA ARG A 133 -6.95 21.48 11.72
C ARG A 133 -7.59 21.08 13.04
N THR A 134 -6.95 20.17 13.75
CA THR A 134 -7.34 19.82 15.12
C THR A 134 -6.95 20.94 16.10
N PHE A 135 -5.76 21.50 15.91
CA PHE A 135 -5.22 22.60 16.71
C PHE A 135 -4.69 23.71 15.79
N GLY A 136 -4.86 24.96 16.22
CA GLY A 136 -4.43 26.14 15.50
C GLY A 136 -5.49 26.72 14.56
N PRO A 137 -5.16 27.81 13.84
CA PRO A 137 -6.10 28.48 12.96
C PRO A 137 -6.46 27.57 11.76
N PRO A 138 -7.71 27.67 11.25
CA PRO A 138 -8.13 26.92 10.08
C PRO A 138 -7.26 27.29 8.86
N PRO A 139 -7.03 26.35 7.94
CA PRO A 139 -6.34 26.66 6.69
C PRO A 139 -7.20 27.57 5.80
N THR A 140 -6.57 28.21 4.80
CA THR A 140 -7.24 29.13 3.87
C THR A 140 -8.48 28.52 3.19
N HIS A 141 -8.45 27.19 2.94
CA HIS A 141 -9.57 26.45 2.35
C HIS A 141 -10.36 25.63 3.37
N GLY A 142 -10.40 26.10 4.63
CA GLY A 142 -11.13 25.40 5.70
C GLY A 142 -12.58 25.09 5.33
N GLY A 143 -13.01 23.86 5.63
CA GLY A 143 -14.35 23.36 5.31
C GLY A 143 -14.53 22.83 3.88
N GLN A 144 -13.56 22.97 2.98
CA GLN A 144 -13.66 22.44 1.62
C GLN A 144 -13.24 20.97 1.54
N PRO A 145 -13.87 20.16 0.65
CA PRO A 145 -13.42 18.80 0.38
C PRO A 145 -12.06 18.82 -0.33
N ILE A 146 -11.12 18.01 0.14
CA ILE A 146 -9.78 17.85 -0.42
C ILE A 146 -9.43 16.37 -0.61
N ALA A 147 -8.65 16.05 -1.64
CA ALA A 147 -8.04 14.74 -1.77
C ALA A 147 -6.95 14.58 -0.70
N VAL A 148 -6.96 13.48 0.04
CA VAL A 148 -6.02 13.27 1.15
C VAL A 148 -5.14 12.04 0.99
N GLY A 149 -5.46 11.15 0.07
CA GLY A 149 -4.67 9.98 -0.26
C GLY A 149 -5.39 9.05 -1.22
N ALA A 150 -4.64 8.11 -1.77
CA ALA A 150 -5.14 7.04 -2.61
C ALA A 150 -4.30 5.78 -2.43
N MET A 151 -4.86 4.62 -2.77
CA MET A 151 -4.16 3.36 -2.68
C MET A 151 -4.56 2.38 -3.77
N TRP A 152 -3.65 1.46 -4.03
CA TRP A 152 -3.88 0.28 -4.85
C TRP A 152 -3.35 -0.96 -4.14
N ALA A 153 -4.09 -2.07 -4.22
CA ALA A 153 -3.71 -3.33 -3.63
C ALA A 153 -3.93 -4.49 -4.60
N GLU A 154 -2.92 -5.34 -4.72
CA GLU A 154 -2.93 -6.55 -5.54
C GLU A 154 -3.21 -7.77 -4.67
N HIS A 155 -4.23 -8.52 -5.01
CA HIS A 155 -4.58 -9.77 -4.31
C HIS A 155 -4.53 -10.94 -5.30
N VAL A 156 -3.50 -11.76 -5.23
CA VAL A 156 -3.40 -12.96 -6.06
C VAL A 156 -4.42 -13.99 -5.60
N LEU A 157 -5.18 -14.53 -6.57
CA LEU A 157 -6.12 -15.62 -6.33
C LEU A 157 -5.33 -16.94 -6.20
N THR A 158 -5.50 -17.65 -5.10
CA THR A 158 -4.75 -18.88 -4.82
C THR A 158 -5.59 -19.86 -4.00
N ARG A 159 -5.21 -21.13 -4.03
CA ARG A 159 -5.74 -22.20 -3.15
C ARG A 159 -4.70 -22.52 -2.09
N PRO A 160 -4.62 -21.77 -0.98
CA PRO A 160 -3.50 -21.88 -0.02
C PRO A 160 -3.45 -23.25 0.69
N PHE A 161 -4.56 -23.94 0.79
CA PHE A 161 -4.70 -25.25 1.47
C PHE A 161 -4.57 -26.45 0.51
N ALA A 162 -4.47 -26.21 -0.79
CA ALA A 162 -4.25 -27.26 -1.77
C ALA A 162 -2.78 -27.72 -1.81
N PRO A 163 -2.45 -28.88 -2.40
CA PRO A 163 -1.11 -29.29 -2.72
C PRO A 163 -0.35 -28.21 -3.50
N PRO A 164 0.97 -28.09 -3.36
CA PRO A 164 1.76 -26.98 -3.95
C PRO A 164 1.57 -26.77 -5.45
N ASP A 165 1.38 -27.83 -6.22
CA ASP A 165 1.15 -27.84 -7.67
C ASP A 165 -0.27 -27.36 -8.06
N GLU A 166 -1.23 -27.48 -7.15
CA GLU A 166 -2.64 -27.07 -7.36
C GLU A 166 -2.95 -25.68 -6.79
N ARG A 167 -2.01 -25.02 -6.12
CA ARG A 167 -2.23 -23.72 -5.47
C ARG A 167 -2.47 -22.58 -6.45
N THR A 168 -1.89 -22.65 -7.63
CA THR A 168 -2.05 -21.61 -8.65
C THR A 168 -3.44 -21.69 -9.26
N VAL A 169 -4.14 -20.58 -9.30
CA VAL A 169 -5.39 -20.43 -10.06
C VAL A 169 -5.02 -19.99 -11.47
N ASP A 170 -5.17 -20.88 -12.42
CA ASP A 170 -4.84 -20.70 -13.84
C ASP A 170 -6.07 -20.41 -14.71
N ARG A 171 -7.27 -20.49 -14.12
CA ARG A 171 -8.55 -20.19 -14.73
C ARG A 171 -9.50 -19.56 -13.73
N LEU A 172 -10.19 -18.49 -14.13
CA LEU A 172 -11.29 -17.92 -13.35
C LEU A 172 -12.50 -18.85 -13.35
N PRO A 173 -13.35 -18.80 -12.29
CA PRO A 173 -14.64 -19.49 -12.29
C PRO A 173 -15.52 -19.05 -13.46
N ASP A 174 -16.41 -19.96 -13.90
CA ASP A 174 -17.34 -19.67 -14.99
C ASP A 174 -18.21 -18.45 -14.64
N GLY A 175 -18.43 -17.60 -15.66
CA GLY A 175 -19.15 -16.33 -15.51
C GLY A 175 -18.28 -15.13 -15.13
N PHE A 176 -16.96 -15.32 -14.87
CA PHE A 176 -16.04 -14.23 -14.59
C PHE A 176 -14.90 -14.19 -15.61
N ALA A 177 -14.50 -12.98 -15.98
CA ALA A 177 -13.41 -12.74 -16.92
C ALA A 177 -12.45 -11.66 -16.38
N ALA A 178 -11.18 -11.76 -16.74
CA ALA A 178 -10.23 -10.69 -16.50
C ALA A 178 -10.54 -9.50 -17.43
N SER A 179 -10.55 -8.28 -16.89
CA SER A 179 -10.78 -7.05 -17.64
C SER A 179 -9.56 -6.67 -18.50
N ARG A 180 -8.38 -7.07 -18.07
CA ARG A 180 -7.10 -6.77 -18.74
C ARG A 180 -6.01 -7.79 -18.42
N ARG A 181 -4.98 -7.74 -19.25
CA ARG A 181 -3.76 -8.54 -19.09
C ARG A 181 -2.59 -7.62 -18.77
N VAL A 182 -1.73 -8.03 -17.82
CA VAL A 182 -0.57 -7.27 -17.37
C VAL A 182 0.65 -8.18 -17.19
N ARG A 183 1.85 -7.58 -17.14
CA ARG A 183 3.05 -8.26 -16.67
C ARG A 183 2.96 -8.51 -15.16
N PHE A 184 3.33 -9.71 -14.72
CA PHE A 184 3.52 -10.00 -13.30
C PHE A 184 4.81 -9.34 -12.81
N SER A 185 4.73 -8.53 -11.77
CA SER A 185 5.88 -7.91 -11.12
C SER A 185 6.28 -8.72 -9.88
N PRO A 186 7.45 -9.39 -9.89
CA PRO A 186 7.89 -10.17 -8.74
C PRO A 186 8.16 -9.27 -7.52
N PRO A 187 7.98 -9.77 -6.28
CA PRO A 187 8.11 -8.98 -5.05
C PRO A 187 9.43 -8.20 -4.91
N PRO A 188 10.62 -8.70 -5.31
CA PRO A 188 11.87 -7.94 -5.22
C PRO A 188 11.88 -6.61 -5.99
N GLU A 189 11.04 -6.46 -7.03
CA GLU A 189 10.94 -5.20 -7.79
C GLU A 189 10.48 -4.02 -6.91
N ALA A 190 9.74 -4.27 -5.82
CA ALA A 190 9.32 -3.21 -4.88
C ALA A 190 10.49 -2.59 -4.09
N ALA A 191 11.66 -3.26 -4.05
CA ALA A 191 12.89 -2.75 -3.44
C ALA A 191 13.98 -2.47 -4.49
N ALA A 192 13.62 -2.39 -5.78
CA ALA A 192 14.55 -1.99 -6.83
C ALA A 192 14.75 -0.48 -6.85
N LEU A 193 15.91 -0.04 -7.33
CA LEU A 193 16.14 1.37 -7.60
C LEU A 193 15.21 1.83 -8.72
N PRO A 194 14.43 2.90 -8.54
CA PRO A 194 13.67 3.49 -9.64
C PRO A 194 14.59 3.89 -10.82
N PRO A 195 14.14 3.81 -12.09
CA PRO A 195 14.99 4.02 -13.24
C PRO A 195 15.67 5.41 -13.33
N ASP A 196 15.02 6.43 -12.77
CA ASP A 196 15.47 7.83 -12.73
C ASP A 196 16.20 8.20 -11.43
N ALA A 197 16.47 7.21 -10.56
CA ALA A 197 17.05 7.43 -9.24
C ALA A 197 18.54 7.09 -9.19
N ARG A 198 19.22 7.63 -8.18
CA ARG A 198 20.60 7.32 -7.81
C ARG A 198 20.72 6.93 -6.35
N TRP A 199 21.59 6.00 -6.04
CA TRP A 199 21.85 5.65 -4.64
C TRP A 199 22.55 6.79 -3.91
N LEU A 200 22.13 7.02 -2.66
CA LEU A 200 22.84 7.87 -1.69
C LEU A 200 23.70 7.02 -0.74
N ASP A 201 23.31 5.78 -0.52
CA ASP A 201 24.11 4.78 0.21
C ASP A 201 25.04 4.01 -0.74
N GLU A 202 26.26 3.69 -0.28
CA GLU A 202 27.19 2.83 -1.01
C GLU A 202 26.72 1.37 -1.03
N ALA A 203 26.16 0.88 0.08
CA ALA A 203 25.75 -0.50 0.29
C ALA A 203 24.40 -0.60 1.02
N TRP A 204 23.87 -1.81 1.09
CA TRP A 204 22.74 -2.13 1.97
C TRP A 204 23.17 -2.10 3.42
N GLU A 205 22.39 -1.42 4.26
CA GLU A 205 22.61 -1.32 5.68
C GLU A 205 21.54 -2.08 6.46
N THR A 206 21.94 -2.82 7.47
CA THR A 206 20.99 -3.47 8.37
C THR A 206 20.52 -2.47 9.42
N ASP A 207 19.22 -2.28 9.53
CA ASP A 207 18.65 -1.44 10.59
C ASP A 207 19.04 -1.99 11.97
N PRO A 208 19.57 -1.15 12.85
CA PRO A 208 20.03 -1.59 14.17
C PRO A 208 18.89 -2.02 15.12
N ALA A 209 17.64 -1.64 14.83
CA ALA A 209 16.49 -2.01 15.64
C ALA A 209 16.06 -3.46 15.32
N PRO A 210 16.21 -4.42 16.28
CA PRO A 210 15.74 -5.78 16.04
C PRO A 210 14.22 -5.83 15.98
N ILE A 211 13.68 -6.60 15.04
CA ILE A 211 12.25 -6.79 14.91
C ILE A 211 11.88 -8.17 15.46
N VAL A 212 11.12 -8.16 16.57
CA VAL A 212 10.48 -9.37 17.12
C VAL A 212 8.98 -9.20 16.98
N PHE A 213 8.33 -10.02 16.19
CA PHE A 213 6.89 -9.91 16.00
C PHE A 213 6.14 -10.40 17.24
N GLY A 214 5.46 -9.48 17.94
CA GLY A 214 4.58 -9.78 19.06
C GLY A 214 3.15 -10.13 18.63
N LEU A 215 2.32 -10.54 19.59
CA LEU A 215 0.91 -10.85 19.35
C LEU A 215 0.12 -9.65 18.79
N GLY A 216 0.44 -8.41 19.19
CA GLY A 216 -0.17 -7.20 18.65
C GLY A 216 0.15 -6.91 17.17
N HIS A 217 1.10 -7.63 16.58
CA HIS A 217 1.42 -7.54 15.16
C HIS A 217 0.63 -8.54 14.32
N THR A 218 -0.04 -9.52 14.91
CA THR A 218 -0.80 -10.57 14.20
C THR A 218 -2.26 -10.22 14.10
N ASP A 219 -2.95 -10.83 13.14
CA ASP A 219 -4.39 -10.71 12.93
C ASP A 219 -5.10 -12.06 13.00
N SER A 220 -6.39 -12.08 12.66
CA SER A 220 -7.23 -13.29 12.64
C SER A 220 -6.75 -14.39 11.69
N ASN A 221 -5.87 -14.08 10.74
CA ASN A 221 -5.25 -15.06 9.85
C ASN A 221 -4.07 -15.78 10.49
N GLN A 222 -3.77 -15.51 11.77
CA GLN A 222 -2.71 -16.13 12.57
C GLN A 222 -1.29 -15.86 12.08
N HIS A 223 -1.10 -14.83 11.26
CA HIS A 223 0.23 -14.35 10.83
C HIS A 223 0.35 -12.83 11.01
N VAL A 224 1.54 -12.30 10.84
CA VAL A 224 1.79 -10.87 10.94
C VAL A 224 0.95 -10.13 9.90
N ASN A 225 0.18 -9.16 10.38
CA ASN A 225 -0.63 -8.30 9.52
C ASN A 225 0.26 -7.53 8.54
N SER A 226 -0.11 -7.53 7.28
CA SER A 226 0.65 -6.87 6.21
C SER A 226 0.87 -5.38 6.45
N LEU A 227 -0.02 -4.72 7.19
CA LEU A 227 0.08 -3.29 7.51
C LEU A 227 1.10 -2.96 8.62
N VAL A 228 1.72 -3.95 9.23
CA VAL A 228 2.84 -3.74 10.18
C VAL A 228 4.13 -3.39 9.44
N TYR A 229 4.39 -4.02 8.30
CA TYR A 229 5.63 -3.81 7.52
C TYR A 229 5.84 -2.36 7.05
N PRO A 230 4.81 -1.64 6.53
CA PRO A 230 4.92 -0.22 6.19
C PRO A 230 5.43 0.64 7.34
N LEU A 231 4.90 0.46 8.55
CA LEU A 231 5.32 1.23 9.74
C LEU A 231 6.78 0.95 10.12
N LEU A 232 7.18 -0.32 10.08
CA LEU A 232 8.57 -0.71 10.35
C LEU A 232 9.54 -0.15 9.31
N LEU A 233 9.14 -0.10 8.03
CA LEU A 233 9.97 0.49 6.98
C LEU A 233 10.08 2.01 7.15
N GLU A 234 9.00 2.70 7.51
CA GLU A 234 8.99 4.14 7.79
C GLU A 234 9.95 4.48 8.93
N ASP A 235 9.86 3.75 10.04
CA ASP A 235 10.73 3.93 11.20
C ASP A 235 12.22 3.70 10.85
N ALA A 236 12.53 2.64 10.10
CA ALA A 236 13.89 2.33 9.68
C ALA A 236 14.43 3.37 8.68
N ALA A 237 13.56 3.86 7.78
CA ALA A 237 13.92 4.93 6.86
C ALA A 237 14.34 6.19 7.60
N LEU A 238 13.56 6.64 8.58
CA LEU A 238 13.89 7.82 9.38
C LEU A 238 15.19 7.63 10.18
N ARG A 239 15.43 6.44 10.77
CA ARG A 239 16.70 6.13 11.43
C ARG A 239 17.89 6.20 10.47
N ARG A 240 17.73 5.64 9.26
CA ARG A 240 18.81 5.67 8.26
C ARG A 240 19.09 7.08 7.75
N LEU A 241 18.05 7.88 7.46
CA LEU A 241 18.20 9.28 7.05
C LEU A 241 18.91 10.09 8.14
N HIS A 242 18.53 9.91 9.41
CA HIS A 242 19.20 10.57 10.53
C HIS A 242 20.69 10.20 10.58
N ALA A 243 21.04 8.92 10.41
CA ALA A 243 22.43 8.45 10.39
C ALA A 243 23.27 9.06 9.24
N LEU A 244 22.62 9.43 8.14
CA LEU A 244 23.24 10.10 7.00
C LEU A 244 23.25 11.63 7.13
N GLY A 245 22.70 12.20 8.22
CA GLY A 245 22.59 13.65 8.41
C GLY A 245 21.54 14.31 7.49
N ILE A 246 20.63 13.52 6.91
CA ILE A 246 19.52 14.03 6.10
C ILE A 246 18.39 14.47 7.03
N PRO A 247 17.74 15.64 6.80
CA PRO A 247 16.61 16.08 7.62
C PRO A 247 15.50 15.04 7.70
N THR A 248 14.94 14.83 8.91
CA THR A 248 13.88 13.85 9.16
C THR A 248 12.50 14.48 9.38
N GLN A 249 12.37 15.80 9.18
CA GLN A 249 11.07 16.47 9.18
C GLN A 249 10.38 16.27 7.82
N LEU A 250 9.99 15.04 7.58
CA LEU A 250 9.47 14.56 6.31
C LEU A 250 8.14 13.85 6.55
N PHE A 251 7.33 13.73 5.50
CA PHE A 251 6.16 12.85 5.49
C PHE A 251 6.28 11.80 4.39
N VAL A 252 5.60 10.70 4.55
CA VAL A 252 5.51 9.68 3.51
C VAL A 252 4.60 10.19 2.40
N ALA A 253 5.14 10.34 1.20
CA ALA A 253 4.38 10.72 0.01
C ALA A 253 3.93 9.49 -0.79
N ARG A 254 4.74 8.42 -0.77
CA ARG A 254 4.42 7.13 -1.39
C ARG A 254 5.06 6.01 -0.59
N MET A 255 4.32 4.93 -0.42
CA MET A 255 4.79 3.67 0.15
C MET A 255 4.41 2.53 -0.80
N GLU A 256 5.35 1.63 -1.07
CA GLU A 256 5.07 0.38 -1.76
C GLU A 256 5.58 -0.79 -0.93
N MET A 257 4.75 -1.82 -0.81
CA MET A 257 5.12 -3.09 -0.17
C MET A 257 4.76 -4.25 -1.06
N ALA A 258 5.63 -5.25 -1.15
CA ALA A 258 5.36 -6.52 -1.82
C ALA A 258 5.69 -7.70 -0.89
N TYR A 259 4.76 -8.63 -0.77
CA TYR A 259 4.79 -9.73 0.19
C TYR A 259 5.06 -11.05 -0.52
N ARG A 260 5.99 -11.85 0.00
CA ARG A 260 6.37 -13.16 -0.56
C ARG A 260 6.08 -14.32 0.38
N LYS A 261 6.28 -14.10 1.67
CA LYS A 261 6.18 -15.16 2.69
C LYS A 261 5.64 -14.56 3.99
N PRO A 262 4.69 -15.20 4.66
CA PRO A 262 4.20 -14.73 5.95
C PRO A 262 5.28 -14.82 7.04
N SER A 263 5.14 -13.96 8.06
CA SER A 263 5.82 -14.08 9.34
C SER A 263 4.80 -14.33 10.45
N PHE A 264 5.25 -14.87 11.59
CA PHE A 264 4.42 -15.28 12.70
C PHE A 264 4.84 -14.61 14.00
N ALA A 265 3.98 -14.63 15.01
CA ALA A 265 4.35 -14.19 16.35
C ALA A 265 5.57 -14.99 16.84
N GLY A 266 6.55 -14.30 17.40
CA GLY A 266 7.82 -14.87 17.83
C GLY A 266 8.91 -14.90 16.77
N ASP A 267 8.59 -14.69 15.49
CA ASP A 267 9.62 -14.57 14.46
C ASP A 267 10.52 -13.37 14.75
N VAL A 268 11.83 -13.59 14.64
CA VAL A 268 12.87 -12.54 14.70
C VAL A 268 13.37 -12.30 13.29
N ILE A 269 13.19 -11.07 12.81
CA ILE A 269 13.64 -10.66 11.48
C ILE A 269 14.53 -9.43 11.55
N ALA A 270 15.31 -9.23 10.50
CA ALA A 270 16.07 -8.01 10.24
C ALA A 270 15.46 -7.26 9.06
N LEU A 271 15.73 -5.98 8.99
CA LEU A 271 15.41 -5.12 7.87
C LEU A 271 16.71 -4.55 7.31
N ARG A 272 16.98 -4.79 6.03
CA ARG A 272 18.05 -4.12 5.29
C ARG A 272 17.44 -2.97 4.52
N VAL A 273 18.05 -1.79 4.59
CA VAL A 273 17.61 -0.58 3.92
C VAL A 273 18.71 0.00 3.06
N ARG A 274 18.32 0.78 2.05
CA ARG A 274 19.23 1.55 1.21
C ARG A 274 18.55 2.82 0.73
N VAL A 275 19.24 3.95 0.84
CA VAL A 275 18.70 5.28 0.52
C VAL A 275 19.02 5.64 -0.93
N TYR A 276 18.06 6.26 -1.60
CA TYR A 276 18.21 6.82 -2.94
C TYR A 276 17.62 8.23 -3.02
N ALA A 277 17.99 8.94 -4.07
CA ALA A 277 17.38 10.19 -4.47
C ALA A 277 16.91 10.11 -5.92
N ARG A 278 15.79 10.76 -6.23
CA ARG A 278 15.24 10.86 -7.59
C ARG A 278 14.59 12.23 -7.83
N PRO A 279 14.46 12.65 -9.10
CA PRO A 279 13.67 13.84 -9.42
C PRO A 279 12.23 13.73 -8.90
N HIS A 280 11.71 14.84 -8.39
CA HIS A 280 10.30 14.90 -7.98
C HIS A 280 9.40 14.84 -9.22
N PRO A 281 8.40 13.92 -9.29
CA PRO A 281 7.64 13.69 -10.51
C PRO A 281 6.72 14.86 -10.92
N ILE A 282 6.47 15.81 -10.01
CA ILE A 282 5.51 16.92 -10.21
C ILE A 282 6.18 18.28 -10.08
N ASP A 283 6.99 18.51 -9.05
CA ASP A 283 7.41 19.86 -8.64
C ASP A 283 8.83 20.21 -9.05
N GLY A 284 9.54 19.32 -9.76
CA GLY A 284 10.90 19.57 -10.30
C GLY A 284 12.03 19.61 -9.26
N GLY A 285 11.74 19.26 -8.00
CA GLY A 285 12.73 19.10 -6.91
C GLY A 285 13.34 17.70 -6.88
N GLU A 286 13.88 17.31 -5.73
CA GLU A 286 14.40 15.96 -5.46
C GLU A 286 13.60 15.31 -4.33
N ILE A 287 13.25 14.04 -4.49
CA ILE A 287 12.64 13.19 -3.46
C ILE A 287 13.72 12.28 -2.88
N THR A 288 13.70 12.15 -1.57
CA THR A 288 14.48 11.11 -0.88
C THR A 288 13.63 9.85 -0.72
N GLY A 289 14.18 8.71 -1.16
CA GLY A 289 13.50 7.42 -1.01
C GLY A 289 14.38 6.42 -0.26
N VAL A 290 13.72 5.44 0.35
CA VAL A 290 14.37 4.32 1.01
C VAL A 290 13.73 3.03 0.55
N VAL A 291 14.53 2.07 0.11
CA VAL A 291 14.08 0.71 -0.14
C VAL A 291 14.41 -0.18 1.05
N GLY A 292 13.61 -1.23 1.26
CA GLY A 292 13.77 -2.16 2.38
C GLY A 292 13.50 -3.62 2.01
N ILE A 293 14.27 -4.53 2.63
CA ILE A 293 14.08 -5.99 2.49
C ILE A 293 13.99 -6.59 3.88
N PHE A 294 12.86 -7.21 4.19
CA PHE A 294 12.59 -7.90 5.45
C PHE A 294 12.87 -9.40 5.32
N GLY A 295 13.53 -9.97 6.30
CA GLY A 295 13.79 -11.42 6.36
C GLY A 295 14.56 -11.82 7.62
N THR A 296 14.68 -13.11 7.88
CA THR A 296 15.66 -13.56 8.87
C THR A 296 17.07 -13.24 8.38
N PRO A 297 18.07 -13.08 9.24
CA PRO A 297 19.46 -12.85 8.81
C PRO A 297 19.91 -13.87 7.74
N ALA A 298 19.64 -15.16 7.93
CA ALA A 298 19.98 -16.21 6.99
C ALA A 298 19.24 -16.11 5.64
N GLU A 299 17.97 -15.65 5.64
CA GLU A 299 17.23 -15.39 4.40
C GLU A 299 17.84 -14.21 3.64
N LEU A 300 18.20 -13.13 4.34
CA LEU A 300 18.81 -11.93 3.76
C LEU A 300 20.20 -12.20 3.18
N ASP A 301 21.03 -12.97 3.89
CA ASP A 301 22.37 -13.39 3.42
C ASP A 301 22.29 -14.28 2.17
N ALA A 302 21.21 -15.04 2.03
CA ALA A 302 20.92 -15.83 0.84
C ALA A 302 20.20 -15.04 -0.27
N GLY A 303 20.07 -13.71 -0.16
CA GLY A 303 19.38 -12.86 -1.13
C GLY A 303 17.85 -13.06 -1.18
N ARG A 304 17.25 -13.61 -0.13
CA ARG A 304 15.84 -13.97 -0.07
C ARG A 304 15.11 -13.14 0.99
N GLY A 305 14.20 -12.25 0.58
CA GLY A 305 13.33 -11.52 1.50
C GLY A 305 11.98 -12.22 1.74
N ARG A 306 11.29 -11.88 2.82
CA ARG A 306 9.88 -12.21 3.10
C ARG A 306 8.93 -11.12 2.60
N ALA A 307 9.34 -9.86 2.77
CA ALA A 307 8.69 -8.69 2.21
C ALA A 307 9.74 -7.71 1.67
N PHE A 308 9.33 -6.91 0.71
CA PHE A 308 10.13 -5.92 0.01
C PHE A 308 9.34 -4.62 -0.04
N GLY A 309 9.99 -3.48 0.06
CA GLY A 309 9.26 -2.22 -0.05
C GLY A 309 10.14 -1.04 -0.38
N SER A 310 9.46 0.06 -0.68
CA SER A 310 10.05 1.37 -0.86
C SER A 310 9.16 2.44 -0.22
N VAL A 311 9.78 3.48 0.32
CA VAL A 311 9.11 4.67 0.82
C VAL A 311 9.73 5.90 0.18
N GLU A 312 8.90 6.81 -0.31
CA GLU A 312 9.29 8.14 -0.78
C GLU A 312 8.85 9.18 0.23
N LEU A 313 9.75 10.07 0.57
CA LEU A 313 9.60 11.04 1.64
C LEU A 313 9.75 12.46 1.08
N GLU A 314 8.85 13.35 1.48
CA GLU A 314 8.81 14.77 1.09
C GLU A 314 8.82 15.67 2.35
N PRO A 315 9.30 16.91 2.24
CA PRO A 315 9.26 17.92 3.30
C PRO A 315 7.87 18.34 3.72
#